data_fca5a9ffd3af019741d368940ddd7bca
#
_entry.id   fca5a9ffd3af019741d368940ddd7bca
#
_cell.length_a   1.000
_cell.length_b   1.000
_cell.length_c   1.000
_cell.angle_alpha   90.00
_cell.angle_beta   90.00
_cell.angle_gamma   90.00
#
_symmetry.space_group_name_H-M   'P 1'
#
loop_
_entity.id
_entity.type
_entity.pdbx_description
1 polymer ?
#
loop_
_entity_poly.entity_id
_entity_poly.type
_entity_poly.pdbx_seq_one_letter_code
_entity_poly.pdbx_strand_id
1 'polypeptide(L)'
;LNITKATAFLRNQKRSLEAGLIPEASREFTSLLAEIRNIESEIAGPEYENQLASYQNMRTQVNGLIENTQTQKKDLDEKLANGKKVLADNGFTDQASVDAMSSNAEKLYSEYNMLNMECSKKSRKVLSALTAVLGIAGLGAAAALGYFNLTAYLPVCGASVAAAVIFFIISLIFRQKDKEYHKMCDSTSAELGALLARHLGDSAVSEDAMNAFRARMGEFSKLCDMVSQSET
;
A
#
# COMPACT_ATOMS: atom_id res chain seq x y z
N LEU A 1 -15.70 7.83 57.52
CA LEU A 1 -15.62 7.08 56.25
C LEU A 1 -15.61 5.60 56.58
N ASN A 2 -16.45 4.80 55.91
CA ASN A 2 -16.45 3.37 56.17
C ASN A 2 -15.35 2.70 55.33
N ILE A 3 -14.21 2.46 55.94
CA ILE A 3 -12.99 1.91 55.32
C ILE A 3 -13.30 0.61 54.56
N THR A 4 -14.21 -0.24 55.11
CA THR A 4 -14.61 -1.48 54.47
C THR A 4 -15.29 -1.24 53.13
N LYS A 5 -16.11 -0.18 52.99
CA LYS A 5 -16.73 0.20 51.71
C LYS A 5 -15.70 0.71 50.70
N ALA A 6 -14.74 1.51 51.16
CA ALA A 6 -13.65 2.01 50.34
C ALA A 6 -12.77 0.87 49.81
N THR A 7 -12.41 -0.10 50.67
CA THR A 7 -11.63 -1.27 50.27
C THR A 7 -12.41 -2.16 49.26
N ALA A 8 -13.73 -2.33 49.46
CA ALA A 8 -14.56 -3.06 48.49
C ALA A 8 -14.65 -2.36 47.14
N PHE A 9 -14.77 -1.03 47.14
CA PHE A 9 -14.74 -0.23 45.89
C PHE A 9 -13.40 -0.37 45.17
N LEU A 10 -12.27 -0.25 45.86
CA LEU A 10 -10.93 -0.39 45.30
C LEU A 10 -10.68 -1.80 44.75
N ARG A 11 -11.20 -2.87 45.40
CA ARG A 11 -11.13 -4.24 44.85
C ARG A 11 -11.91 -4.40 43.58
N ASN A 12 -13.08 -3.79 43.47
CA ASN A 12 -13.87 -3.83 42.23
C ASN A 12 -13.17 -3.06 41.12
N GLN A 13 -12.61 -1.91 41.39
CA GLN A 13 -11.81 -1.14 40.46
C GLN A 13 -10.55 -1.90 40.01
N LYS A 14 -9.87 -2.59 40.95
CA LYS A 14 -8.75 -3.47 40.61
C LYS A 14 -9.16 -4.53 39.59
N ARG A 15 -10.27 -5.24 39.81
CA ARG A 15 -10.76 -6.24 38.86
C ARG A 15 -11.06 -5.65 37.49
N SER A 16 -11.63 -4.47 37.45
CA SER A 16 -11.89 -3.74 36.21
C SER A 16 -10.61 -3.38 35.46
N LEU A 17 -9.56 -2.94 36.16
CA LEU A 17 -8.26 -2.63 35.59
C LEU A 17 -7.50 -3.88 35.12
N GLU A 18 -7.57 -4.97 35.89
CA GLU A 18 -6.95 -6.26 35.50
C GLU A 18 -7.62 -6.84 34.24
N ALA A 19 -8.93 -6.68 34.12
CA ALA A 19 -9.68 -7.07 32.90
C ALA A 19 -9.42 -6.13 31.72
N GLY A 20 -8.95 -4.91 32.01
CA GLY A 20 -8.82 -3.83 31.01
C GLY A 20 -7.43 -3.60 30.44
N LEU A 21 -6.38 -4.40 30.76
CA LEU A 21 -5.16 -4.45 29.91
C LEU A 21 -3.96 -3.56 30.25
N ILE A 22 -3.81 -2.99 31.44
CA ILE A 22 -2.54 -2.28 31.72
C ILE A 22 -1.81 -2.94 32.88
N PRO A 23 -0.78 -3.78 32.61
CA PRO A 23 -0.03 -4.51 33.66
C PRO A 23 0.63 -3.60 34.70
N GLU A 24 1.06 -2.41 34.29
CA GLU A 24 1.71 -1.44 35.17
C GLU A 24 0.73 -0.81 36.16
N ALA A 25 -0.42 -0.32 35.66
CA ALA A 25 -1.47 0.23 36.52
C ALA A 25 -2.04 -0.83 37.48
N SER A 26 -2.12 -2.10 37.04
CA SER A 26 -2.55 -3.21 37.89
C SER A 26 -1.54 -3.49 39.02
N ARG A 27 -0.22 -3.38 38.77
CA ARG A 27 0.83 -3.56 39.79
C ARG A 27 0.80 -2.43 40.82
N GLU A 28 0.73 -1.18 40.38
CA GLU A 28 0.63 -0.02 41.29
C GLU A 28 -0.64 -0.08 42.13
N PHE A 29 -1.78 -0.46 41.52
CA PHE A 29 -3.03 -0.67 42.24
C PHE A 29 -2.94 -1.77 43.31
N THR A 30 -2.24 -2.86 43.00
CA THR A 30 -2.02 -3.96 43.97
C THR A 30 -1.15 -3.51 45.11
N SER A 31 -0.10 -2.72 44.85
CA SER A 31 0.77 -2.14 45.84
C SER A 31 -0.02 -1.21 46.78
N LEU A 32 -0.80 -0.30 46.22
CA LEU A 32 -1.64 0.63 47.00
C LEU A 32 -2.71 -0.09 47.83
N LEU A 33 -3.30 -1.19 47.32
CA LEU A 33 -4.22 -2.02 48.12
C LEU A 33 -3.53 -2.74 49.28
N ALA A 34 -2.27 -3.16 49.10
CA ALA A 34 -1.50 -3.76 50.18
C ALA A 34 -1.20 -2.72 51.29
N GLU A 35 -0.81 -1.49 50.92
CA GLU A 35 -0.62 -0.38 51.86
C GLU A 35 -1.91 -0.01 52.59
N ILE A 36 -3.06 0.05 51.89
CA ILE A 36 -4.36 0.29 52.49
C ILE A 36 -4.69 -0.78 53.55
N ARG A 37 -4.40 -2.07 53.26
CA ARG A 37 -4.61 -3.15 54.25
C ARG A 37 -3.73 -3.00 55.48
N ASN A 38 -2.47 -2.58 55.31
CA ASN A 38 -1.58 -2.32 56.43
C ASN A 38 -2.14 -1.20 57.30
N ILE A 39 -2.58 -0.10 56.71
CA ILE A 39 -3.21 1.02 57.40
C ILE A 39 -4.49 0.56 58.14
N GLU A 40 -5.34 -0.27 57.52
CA GLU A 40 -6.52 -0.84 58.20
C GLU A 40 -6.14 -1.63 59.47
N SER A 41 -5.02 -2.36 59.45
CA SER A 41 -4.54 -3.14 60.60
C SER A 41 -3.93 -2.26 61.72
N GLU A 42 -3.42 -1.07 61.39
CA GLU A 42 -2.77 -0.13 62.31
C GLU A 42 -3.75 0.87 62.93
N ILE A 43 -4.97 1.01 62.39
CA ILE A 43 -5.98 2.00 62.86
C ILE A 43 -6.46 1.76 64.29
N ALA A 44 -6.07 0.69 64.97
CA ALA A 44 -6.40 0.42 66.38
C ALA A 44 -5.54 1.26 67.39
N GLY A 45 -4.60 2.09 66.90
CA GLY A 45 -3.67 2.86 67.73
C GLY A 45 -3.95 4.37 67.84
N PRO A 46 -3.20 5.11 68.68
CA PRO A 46 -3.42 6.54 68.94
C PRO A 46 -3.09 7.49 67.75
N GLU A 47 -2.61 7.01 66.62
CA GLU A 47 -2.26 7.82 65.41
C GLU A 47 -3.34 7.82 64.34
N TYR A 48 -4.59 7.58 64.67
CA TYR A 48 -5.73 7.44 63.78
C TYR A 48 -5.88 8.58 62.77
N GLU A 49 -5.66 9.83 63.17
CA GLU A 49 -5.84 10.99 62.28
C GLU A 49 -4.78 11.06 61.16
N ASN A 50 -3.52 10.72 61.46
CA ASN A 50 -2.45 10.69 60.49
C ASN A 50 -2.64 9.53 59.46
N GLN A 51 -3.10 8.39 59.95
CA GLN A 51 -3.41 7.23 59.13
C GLN A 51 -4.61 7.51 58.23
N LEU A 52 -5.64 8.22 58.70
CA LEU A 52 -6.79 8.61 57.90
C LEU A 52 -6.39 9.58 56.78
N ALA A 53 -5.51 10.55 57.05
CA ALA A 53 -4.99 11.47 56.02
C ALA A 53 -4.18 10.73 54.95
N SER A 54 -3.33 9.77 55.36
CA SER A 54 -2.59 8.91 54.44
C SER A 54 -3.52 8.09 53.54
N TYR A 55 -4.53 7.47 54.14
CA TYR A 55 -5.57 6.73 53.40
C TYR A 55 -6.31 7.60 52.35
N GLN A 56 -6.69 8.84 52.73
CA GLN A 56 -7.34 9.76 51.82
C GLN A 56 -6.43 10.15 50.67
N ASN A 57 -5.13 10.37 50.94
CA ASN A 57 -4.15 10.64 49.89
C ASN A 57 -3.98 9.46 48.92
N MET A 58 -3.84 8.23 49.44
CA MET A 58 -3.75 7.02 48.58
C MET A 58 -5.00 6.82 47.76
N ARG A 59 -6.20 7.02 48.31
CA ARG A 59 -7.46 6.97 47.59
C ARG A 59 -7.50 7.99 46.45
N THR A 60 -7.00 9.20 46.68
CA THR A 60 -6.94 10.25 45.66
C THR A 60 -5.99 9.85 44.53
N GLN A 61 -4.81 9.30 44.87
CA GLN A 61 -3.86 8.81 43.90
C GLN A 61 -4.43 7.67 43.04
N VAL A 62 -5.05 6.68 43.71
CA VAL A 62 -5.70 5.55 42.99
C VAL A 62 -6.80 6.05 42.03
N ASN A 63 -7.63 6.99 42.49
CA ASN A 63 -8.67 7.55 41.61
C ASN A 63 -8.07 8.30 40.42
N GLY A 64 -6.99 9.06 40.64
CA GLY A 64 -6.27 9.75 39.57
C GLY A 64 -5.66 8.77 38.54
N LEU A 65 -5.07 7.65 39.01
CA LEU A 65 -4.56 6.60 38.13
C LEU A 65 -5.67 5.95 37.31
N ILE A 66 -6.82 5.66 37.94
CA ILE A 66 -7.99 5.08 37.24
C ILE A 66 -8.49 6.02 36.15
N GLU A 67 -8.66 7.30 36.45
CA GLU A 67 -9.15 8.30 35.51
C GLU A 67 -8.18 8.49 34.35
N ASN A 68 -6.88 8.56 34.63
CA ASN A 68 -5.84 8.64 33.59
C ASN A 68 -5.85 7.40 32.68
N THR A 69 -5.94 6.21 33.27
CA THR A 69 -5.99 4.94 32.54
C THR A 69 -7.24 4.84 31.66
N GLN A 70 -8.39 5.26 32.17
CA GLN A 70 -9.63 5.29 31.38
C GLN A 70 -9.54 6.27 30.22
N THR A 71 -8.92 7.42 30.44
CA THR A 71 -8.69 8.42 29.40
C THR A 71 -7.75 7.89 28.31
N GLN A 72 -6.64 7.27 28.72
CA GLN A 72 -5.70 6.64 27.78
C GLN A 72 -6.34 5.52 26.98
N LYS A 73 -7.16 4.67 27.62
CA LYS A 73 -7.90 3.62 26.93
C LYS A 73 -8.85 4.19 25.89
N LYS A 74 -9.62 5.21 26.26
CA LYS A 74 -10.55 5.86 25.33
C LYS A 74 -9.82 6.47 24.12
N ASP A 75 -8.70 7.14 24.35
CA ASP A 75 -7.87 7.71 23.27
C ASP A 75 -7.31 6.60 22.35
N LEU A 76 -6.89 5.47 22.92
CA LEU A 76 -6.40 4.32 22.17
C LEU A 76 -7.53 3.68 21.33
N ASP A 77 -8.69 3.48 21.94
CA ASP A 77 -9.87 2.91 21.24
C ASP A 77 -10.31 3.81 20.08
N GLU A 78 -10.27 5.13 20.27
CA GLU A 78 -10.59 6.09 19.21
C GLU A 78 -9.55 6.08 18.08
N LYS A 79 -8.26 6.03 18.40
CA LYS A 79 -7.18 5.91 17.41
C LYS A 79 -7.30 4.60 16.63
N LEU A 80 -7.61 3.50 17.32
CA LEU A 80 -7.83 2.20 16.69
C LEU A 80 -9.02 2.21 15.74
N ALA A 81 -10.14 2.76 16.18
CA ALA A 81 -11.33 2.90 15.34
C ALA A 81 -11.07 3.76 14.10
N ASN A 82 -10.36 4.88 14.27
CA ASN A 82 -9.94 5.73 13.16
C ASN A 82 -8.98 5.00 12.21
N GLY A 83 -8.01 4.26 12.74
CA GLY A 83 -7.09 3.45 11.93
C GLY A 83 -7.82 2.42 11.07
N LYS A 84 -8.72 1.64 11.69
CA LYS A 84 -9.56 0.66 10.97
C LYS A 84 -10.42 1.31 9.89
N LYS A 85 -11.00 2.48 10.20
CA LYS A 85 -11.81 3.23 9.24
C LYS A 85 -10.97 3.69 8.05
N VAL A 86 -9.79 4.27 8.29
CA VAL A 86 -8.88 4.71 7.22
C VAL A 86 -8.47 3.55 6.32
N LEU A 87 -8.17 2.38 6.88
CA LEU A 87 -7.86 1.18 6.11
C LEU A 87 -9.06 0.74 5.27
N ALA A 88 -10.25 0.62 5.88
CA ALA A 88 -11.47 0.21 5.19
C ALA A 88 -11.88 1.19 4.07
N ASP A 89 -11.80 2.50 4.29
CA ASP A 89 -12.10 3.55 3.31
C ASP A 89 -11.16 3.46 2.09
N ASN A 90 -9.93 2.94 2.27
CA ASN A 90 -8.97 2.68 1.20
C ASN A 90 -9.04 1.26 0.64
N GLY A 91 -9.96 0.43 1.12
CA GLY A 91 -10.20 -0.93 0.64
C GLY A 91 -9.22 -1.97 1.20
N PHE A 92 -8.56 -1.67 2.32
CA PHE A 92 -7.65 -2.59 3.01
C PHE A 92 -8.33 -3.21 4.23
N THR A 93 -8.15 -4.51 4.38
CA THR A 93 -8.66 -5.28 5.51
C THR A 93 -7.55 -5.72 6.46
N ASP A 94 -6.37 -5.97 5.91
CA ASP A 94 -5.22 -6.53 6.59
C ASP A 94 -3.91 -6.21 5.85
N GLN A 95 -2.79 -6.61 6.43
CA GLN A 95 -1.46 -6.46 5.83
C GLN A 95 -1.36 -7.14 4.47
N ALA A 96 -1.96 -8.33 4.32
CA ALA A 96 -1.92 -9.08 3.07
C ALA A 96 -2.59 -8.32 1.91
N SER A 97 -3.66 -7.57 2.19
CA SER A 97 -4.36 -6.74 1.20
C SER A 97 -3.51 -5.54 0.75
N VAL A 98 -2.74 -4.93 1.65
CA VAL A 98 -1.79 -3.85 1.35
C VAL A 98 -0.64 -4.39 0.50
N ASP A 99 -0.07 -5.53 0.88
CA ASP A 99 1.04 -6.17 0.16
C ASP A 99 0.61 -6.63 -1.24
N ALA A 100 -0.59 -7.18 -1.38
CA ALA A 100 -1.15 -7.57 -2.67
C ALA A 100 -1.34 -6.35 -3.60
N MET A 101 -1.83 -5.24 -3.08
CA MET A 101 -1.99 -3.99 -3.82
C MET A 101 -0.64 -3.42 -4.25
N SER A 102 0.34 -3.39 -3.35
CA SER A 102 1.71 -2.95 -3.63
C SER A 102 2.36 -3.81 -4.71
N SER A 103 2.27 -5.13 -4.58
CA SER A 103 2.82 -6.09 -5.56
C SER A 103 2.16 -5.94 -6.94
N ASN A 104 0.84 -5.74 -7.00
CA ASN A 104 0.13 -5.51 -8.25
C ASN A 104 0.58 -4.22 -8.94
N ALA A 105 0.72 -3.12 -8.19
CA ALA A 105 1.20 -1.85 -8.71
C ALA A 105 2.64 -1.96 -9.25
N GLU A 106 3.54 -2.66 -8.54
CA GLU A 106 4.91 -2.91 -8.99
C GLU A 106 4.95 -3.73 -10.28
N LYS A 107 4.11 -4.75 -10.38
CA LYS A 107 4.00 -5.57 -11.59
C LYS A 107 3.53 -4.73 -12.77
N LEU A 108 2.46 -3.95 -12.60
CA LEU A 108 1.94 -3.06 -13.65
C LEU A 108 2.98 -2.01 -14.07
N TYR A 109 3.70 -1.43 -13.12
CA TYR A 109 4.75 -0.45 -13.40
C TYR A 109 5.94 -1.05 -14.15
N SER A 110 6.36 -2.25 -13.76
CA SER A 110 7.41 -3.00 -14.47
C SER A 110 6.99 -3.32 -15.91
N GLU A 111 5.75 -3.79 -16.09
CA GLU A 111 5.18 -4.09 -17.40
C GLU A 111 5.06 -2.83 -18.26
N TYR A 112 4.55 -1.73 -17.70
CA TYR A 112 4.50 -0.43 -18.38
C TYR A 112 5.87 0.04 -18.84
N ASN A 113 6.89 -0.02 -17.97
CA ASN A 113 8.25 0.39 -18.34
C ASN A 113 8.82 -0.48 -19.46
N MET A 114 8.61 -1.78 -19.41
CA MET A 114 9.04 -2.69 -20.47
C MET A 114 8.34 -2.37 -21.79
N LEU A 115 7.02 -2.18 -21.78
CA LEU A 115 6.26 -1.81 -22.98
C LEU A 115 6.66 -0.44 -23.51
N ASN A 116 6.86 0.54 -22.65
CA ASN A 116 7.28 1.89 -23.04
C ASN A 116 8.68 1.88 -23.66
N MET A 117 9.60 1.06 -23.13
CA MET A 117 10.91 0.85 -23.77
C MET A 117 10.76 0.21 -25.16
N GLU A 118 9.87 -0.77 -25.32
CA GLU A 118 9.61 -1.39 -26.63
C GLU A 118 8.98 -0.39 -27.62
N CYS A 119 8.04 0.44 -27.18
CA CYS A 119 7.43 1.49 -27.99
C CYS A 119 8.43 2.58 -28.40
N SER A 120 9.41 2.88 -27.54
CA SER A 120 10.42 3.92 -27.80
C SER A 120 11.57 3.46 -28.72
N LYS A 121 11.68 2.17 -29.04
CA LYS A 121 12.73 1.64 -29.93
C LYS A 121 12.61 2.20 -31.35
N LYS A 122 13.37 3.26 -31.63
CA LYS A 122 13.47 3.88 -32.96
C LYS A 122 13.86 2.89 -34.05
N SER A 123 14.63 1.85 -33.72
CA SER A 123 15.07 0.80 -34.62
C SER A 123 13.90 0.09 -35.33
N ARG A 124 12.80 -0.14 -34.63
CA ARG A 124 11.62 -0.83 -35.17
C ARG A 124 10.88 0.03 -36.22
N LYS A 125 10.73 1.33 -35.95
CA LYS A 125 10.13 2.31 -36.87
C LYS A 125 11.00 2.51 -38.08
N VAL A 126 12.33 2.64 -37.89
CA VAL A 126 13.30 2.73 -39.00
C VAL A 126 13.32 1.47 -39.83
N LEU A 127 13.30 0.30 -39.21
CA LEU A 127 13.28 -0.98 -39.95
C LEU A 127 11.99 -1.16 -40.78
N SER A 128 10.84 -0.80 -40.19
CA SER A 128 9.55 -0.81 -40.92
C SER A 128 9.53 0.15 -42.11
N ALA A 129 10.08 1.35 -41.93
CA ALA A 129 10.22 2.29 -43.05
C ALA A 129 11.19 1.79 -44.13
N LEU A 130 12.35 1.24 -43.71
CA LEU A 130 13.34 0.69 -44.63
C LEU A 130 12.78 -0.47 -45.45
N THR A 131 12.06 -1.42 -44.81
CA THR A 131 11.42 -2.55 -45.53
C THR A 131 10.34 -2.09 -46.47
N ALA A 132 9.56 -1.04 -46.15
CA ALA A 132 8.59 -0.46 -47.03
C ALA A 132 9.25 0.20 -48.28
N VAL A 133 10.32 0.98 -48.06
CA VAL A 133 11.08 1.63 -49.16
C VAL A 133 11.71 0.59 -50.06
N LEU A 134 12.33 -0.46 -49.54
CA LEU A 134 12.91 -1.55 -50.29
C LEU A 134 11.84 -2.31 -51.12
N GLY A 135 10.65 -2.52 -50.54
CA GLY A 135 9.52 -3.12 -51.24
C GLY A 135 9.06 -2.28 -52.44
N ILE A 136 8.90 -0.96 -52.25
CA ILE A 136 8.52 -0.04 -53.34
C ILE A 136 9.61 0.03 -54.40
N ALA A 137 10.88 0.10 -54.03
CA ALA A 137 12.01 0.12 -54.98
C ALA A 137 12.07 -1.16 -55.79
N GLY A 138 11.84 -2.33 -55.17
CA GLY A 138 11.81 -3.62 -55.87
C GLY A 138 10.68 -3.69 -56.90
N LEU A 139 9.49 -3.22 -56.55
CA LEU A 139 8.35 -3.14 -57.51
C LEU A 139 8.63 -2.16 -58.65
N GLY A 140 9.23 -1.00 -58.35
CA GLY A 140 9.60 -0.02 -59.37
C GLY A 140 10.65 -0.55 -60.32
N ALA A 141 11.65 -1.27 -59.86
CA ALA A 141 12.66 -1.93 -60.65
C ALA A 141 12.03 -3.01 -61.58
N ALA A 142 11.13 -3.83 -61.04
CA ALA A 142 10.43 -4.84 -61.80
C ALA A 142 9.55 -4.22 -62.95
N ALA A 143 8.84 -3.14 -62.62
CA ALA A 143 8.02 -2.41 -63.59
C ALA A 143 8.88 -1.79 -64.70
N ALA A 144 10.02 -1.19 -64.39
CA ALA A 144 10.95 -0.62 -65.36
C ALA A 144 11.53 -1.68 -66.32
N LEU A 145 11.96 -2.82 -65.75
CA LEU A 145 12.48 -3.93 -66.56
C LEU A 145 11.39 -4.53 -67.52
N GLY A 146 10.16 -4.61 -67.02
CA GLY A 146 9.01 -5.03 -67.89
C GLY A 146 8.70 -4.02 -69.01
N TYR A 147 8.73 -2.70 -68.70
CA TYR A 147 8.46 -1.64 -69.66
C TYR A 147 9.48 -1.60 -70.82
N PHE A 148 10.77 -1.83 -70.50
CA PHE A 148 11.83 -1.83 -71.53
C PHE A 148 11.97 -3.16 -72.30
N ASN A 149 11.05 -4.10 -72.13
CA ASN A 149 10.96 -5.37 -72.82
C ASN A 149 12.27 -6.21 -72.82
N LEU A 150 12.99 -6.13 -71.70
CA LEU A 150 14.24 -6.83 -71.47
C LEU A 150 14.00 -8.27 -71.01
N THR A 151 13.52 -9.11 -72.01
CA THR A 151 13.13 -10.51 -71.73
C THR A 151 14.27 -11.38 -71.19
N ALA A 152 15.52 -11.03 -71.42
CA ALA A 152 16.70 -11.70 -70.86
C ALA A 152 16.79 -11.59 -69.35
N TYR A 153 16.11 -10.63 -68.75
CA TYR A 153 16.12 -10.38 -67.32
C TYR A 153 14.85 -10.87 -66.62
N LEU A 154 14.00 -11.64 -67.25
CA LEU A 154 12.76 -12.20 -66.66
C LEU A 154 12.97 -12.88 -65.32
N PRO A 155 14.05 -13.68 -65.04
CA PRO A 155 14.31 -14.26 -63.73
C PRO A 155 14.59 -13.21 -62.66
N VAL A 156 15.29 -12.13 -63.03
CA VAL A 156 15.61 -11.01 -62.12
C VAL A 156 14.36 -10.23 -61.76
N CYS A 157 13.47 -10.00 -62.72
CA CYS A 157 12.15 -9.39 -62.49
C CYS A 157 11.32 -10.21 -61.51
N GLY A 158 11.25 -11.54 -61.71
CA GLY A 158 10.53 -12.44 -60.82
C GLY A 158 11.11 -12.42 -59.39
N ALA A 159 12.42 -12.47 -59.26
CA ALA A 159 13.08 -12.39 -57.95
C ALA A 159 12.86 -11.03 -57.26
N SER A 160 12.89 -9.92 -58.01
CA SER A 160 12.68 -8.57 -57.42
C SER A 160 11.23 -8.38 -56.98
N VAL A 161 10.24 -8.89 -57.69
CA VAL A 161 8.83 -8.87 -57.29
C VAL A 161 8.63 -9.72 -56.02
N ALA A 162 9.18 -10.93 -56.01
CA ALA A 162 9.09 -11.79 -54.83
C ALA A 162 9.71 -11.15 -53.60
N ALA A 163 10.90 -10.56 -53.73
CA ALA A 163 11.57 -9.82 -52.65
C ALA A 163 10.71 -8.63 -52.18
N ALA A 164 10.15 -7.85 -53.10
CA ALA A 164 9.27 -6.73 -52.76
C ALA A 164 8.03 -7.16 -51.97
N VAL A 165 7.39 -8.27 -52.34
CA VAL A 165 6.24 -8.83 -51.63
C VAL A 165 6.65 -9.28 -50.20
N ILE A 166 7.79 -9.95 -50.06
CA ILE A 166 8.31 -10.39 -48.78
C ILE A 166 8.58 -9.17 -47.87
N PHE A 167 9.29 -8.15 -48.36
CA PHE A 167 9.55 -6.93 -47.61
C PHE A 167 8.27 -6.19 -47.22
N PHE A 168 7.27 -6.17 -48.13
CA PHE A 168 5.97 -5.58 -47.82
C PHE A 168 5.24 -6.31 -46.68
N ILE A 169 5.21 -7.65 -46.72
CA ILE A 169 4.62 -8.49 -45.67
C ILE A 169 5.34 -8.25 -44.34
N ILE A 170 6.67 -8.24 -44.35
CA ILE A 170 7.48 -7.97 -43.16
C ILE A 170 7.16 -6.57 -42.59
N SER A 171 7.04 -5.56 -43.46
CA SER A 171 6.68 -4.20 -43.01
C SER A 171 5.28 -4.15 -42.37
N LEU A 172 4.31 -4.88 -42.93
CA LEU A 172 2.96 -4.97 -42.32
C LEU A 172 2.99 -5.64 -40.97
N ILE A 173 3.75 -6.72 -40.81
CA ILE A 173 3.91 -7.43 -39.54
C ILE A 173 4.53 -6.50 -38.49
N PHE A 174 5.59 -5.77 -38.83
CA PHE A 174 6.22 -4.81 -37.88
C PHE A 174 5.27 -3.69 -37.51
N ARG A 175 4.50 -3.16 -38.45
CA ARG A 175 3.50 -2.11 -38.22
C ARG A 175 2.35 -2.60 -37.32
N GLN A 176 1.91 -3.84 -37.50
CA GLN A 176 0.87 -4.44 -36.67
C GLN A 176 1.38 -4.64 -35.24
N LYS A 177 2.57 -5.22 -35.05
CA LYS A 177 3.20 -5.38 -33.75
C LYS A 177 3.42 -4.05 -33.02
N ASP A 178 3.82 -3.01 -33.74
CA ASP A 178 4.00 -1.67 -33.13
C ASP A 178 2.67 -1.14 -32.59
N LYS A 179 1.57 -1.31 -33.34
CA LYS A 179 0.22 -0.94 -32.90
C LYS A 179 -0.24 -1.74 -31.68
N GLU A 180 0.06 -3.04 -31.65
CA GLU A 180 -0.25 -3.91 -30.50
C GLU A 180 0.51 -3.46 -29.22
N TYR A 181 1.81 -3.17 -29.34
CA TYR A 181 2.60 -2.66 -28.22
C TYR A 181 2.10 -1.31 -27.70
N HIS A 182 1.75 -0.38 -28.61
CA HIS A 182 1.17 0.90 -28.20
C HIS A 182 -0.17 0.68 -27.47
N LYS A 183 -1.05 -0.17 -28.01
CA LYS A 183 -2.33 -0.48 -27.36
C LYS A 183 -2.15 -1.12 -25.99
N MET A 184 -1.20 -2.04 -25.84
CA MET A 184 -0.89 -2.66 -24.55
C MET A 184 -0.30 -1.62 -23.58
N CYS A 185 0.60 -0.77 -24.02
CA CYS A 185 1.18 0.30 -23.21
C CYS A 185 0.10 1.27 -22.71
N ASP A 186 -0.80 1.70 -23.59
CA ASP A 186 -1.91 2.59 -23.23
C ASP A 186 -2.87 1.92 -22.23
N SER A 187 -3.17 0.62 -22.44
CA SER A 187 -4.01 -0.15 -21.50
C SER A 187 -3.37 -0.28 -20.13
N THR A 188 -2.10 -0.70 -20.06
CA THR A 188 -1.37 -0.86 -18.80
C THR A 188 -1.17 0.50 -18.10
N SER A 189 -0.90 1.56 -18.87
CA SER A 189 -0.81 2.93 -18.35
C SER A 189 -2.14 3.41 -17.76
N ALA A 190 -3.27 3.11 -18.43
CA ALA A 190 -4.59 3.48 -17.91
C ALA A 190 -4.94 2.72 -16.62
N GLU A 191 -4.60 1.43 -16.57
CA GLU A 191 -4.86 0.59 -15.40
C GLU A 191 -4.03 1.04 -14.19
N LEU A 192 -2.73 1.28 -14.41
CA LEU A 192 -1.83 1.82 -13.38
C LEU A 192 -2.25 3.23 -12.98
N GLY A 193 -2.60 4.10 -13.94
CA GLY A 193 -3.08 5.46 -13.67
C GLY A 193 -4.36 5.47 -12.84
N ALA A 194 -5.29 4.56 -13.11
CA ALA A 194 -6.52 4.43 -12.31
C ALA A 194 -6.21 3.99 -10.87
N LEU A 195 -5.23 3.11 -10.69
CA LEU A 195 -4.78 2.67 -9.37
C LEU A 195 -4.10 3.82 -8.60
N LEU A 196 -3.20 4.56 -9.25
CA LEU A 196 -2.54 5.73 -8.66
C LEU A 196 -3.56 6.83 -8.31
N ALA A 197 -4.51 7.13 -9.21
CA ALA A 197 -5.56 8.11 -8.98
C ALA A 197 -6.40 7.79 -7.76
N ARG A 198 -6.70 6.52 -7.52
CA ARG A 198 -7.47 6.08 -6.36
C ARG A 198 -6.77 6.37 -5.03
N HIS A 199 -5.45 6.27 -4.96
CA HIS A 199 -4.69 6.37 -3.72
C HIS A 199 -3.91 7.67 -3.55
N LEU A 200 -3.56 8.34 -4.65
CA LEU A 200 -2.81 9.61 -4.66
C LEU A 200 -3.64 10.80 -5.17
N GLY A 201 -4.75 10.53 -5.87
CA GLY A 201 -5.53 11.60 -6.53
C GLY A 201 -4.93 12.07 -7.87
N ASP A 202 -3.83 11.48 -8.33
CA ASP A 202 -3.17 11.78 -9.59
C ASP A 202 -3.03 10.50 -10.43
N SER A 203 -3.39 10.58 -11.72
CA SER A 203 -3.33 9.48 -12.66
C SER A 203 -2.05 9.45 -13.50
N ALA A 204 -1.12 10.38 -13.28
CA ALA A 204 0.12 10.44 -14.05
C ALA A 204 1.05 9.27 -13.68
N VAL A 205 1.40 8.46 -14.69
CA VAL A 205 2.33 7.35 -14.51
C VAL A 205 3.76 7.88 -14.65
N SER A 206 4.41 8.03 -13.50
CA SER A 206 5.80 8.50 -13.41
C SER A 206 6.54 7.76 -12.27
N GLU A 207 7.85 7.85 -12.28
CA GLU A 207 8.68 7.30 -11.19
C GLU A 207 8.37 7.98 -9.86
N ASP A 208 8.16 9.29 -9.87
CA ASP A 208 7.82 10.07 -8.68
C ASP A 208 6.46 9.67 -8.12
N ALA A 209 5.45 9.49 -8.98
CA ALA A 209 4.14 9.00 -8.58
C ALA A 209 4.23 7.58 -8.00
N MET A 210 5.05 6.72 -8.57
CA MET A 210 5.26 5.37 -8.05
C MET A 210 5.98 5.38 -6.69
N ASN A 211 6.96 6.25 -6.50
CA ASN A 211 7.62 6.43 -5.20
C ASN A 211 6.66 6.98 -4.15
N ALA A 212 5.80 7.94 -4.50
CA ALA A 212 4.76 8.44 -3.61
C ALA A 212 3.75 7.34 -3.25
N PHE A 213 3.39 6.49 -4.21
CA PHE A 213 2.53 5.33 -3.97
C PHE A 213 3.17 4.33 -3.00
N ARG A 214 4.46 3.98 -3.19
CA ARG A 214 5.21 3.12 -2.26
C ARG A 214 5.24 3.68 -0.85
N ALA A 215 5.48 4.98 -0.71
CA ALA A 215 5.45 5.65 0.59
C ALA A 215 4.07 5.54 1.24
N ARG A 216 3.00 5.75 0.46
CA ARG A 216 1.62 5.62 0.94
C ARG A 216 1.26 4.20 1.36
N MET A 217 1.67 3.20 0.60
CA MET A 217 1.49 1.78 0.98
C MET A 217 2.28 1.45 2.26
N GLY A 218 3.47 2.01 2.44
CA GLY A 218 4.24 1.88 3.67
C GLY A 218 3.55 2.51 4.90
N GLU A 219 2.79 3.60 4.72
CA GLU A 219 1.96 4.18 5.78
C GLU A 219 0.79 3.24 6.15
N PHE A 220 0.11 2.67 5.16
CA PHE A 220 -0.97 1.70 5.41
C PHE A 220 -0.45 0.42 6.07
N SER A 221 0.72 -0.07 5.67
CA SER A 221 1.38 -1.22 6.30
C SER A 221 1.64 -0.96 7.79
N LYS A 222 2.23 0.18 8.15
CA LYS A 222 2.42 0.58 9.55
C LYS A 222 1.11 0.69 10.32
N LEU A 223 0.05 1.17 9.66
CA LEU A 223 -1.26 1.29 10.27
C LEU A 223 -1.88 -0.09 10.53
N CYS A 224 -1.72 -1.06 9.62
CA CYS A 224 -2.13 -2.45 9.81
C CYS A 224 -1.39 -3.08 11.00
N ASP A 225 -0.06 -2.87 11.12
CA ASP A 225 0.73 -3.37 12.23
C ASP A 225 0.24 -2.79 13.56
N MET A 226 -0.02 -1.48 13.64
CA MET A 226 -0.55 -0.84 14.84
C MET A 226 -1.93 -1.39 15.23
N VAL A 227 -2.82 -1.59 14.25
CA VAL A 227 -4.14 -2.18 14.48
C VAL A 227 -4.01 -3.62 15.00
N SER A 228 -3.18 -4.43 14.37
CA SER A 228 -2.93 -5.82 14.75
C SER A 228 -2.33 -5.95 16.16
N GLN A 229 -1.34 -5.11 16.50
CA GLN A 229 -0.71 -5.11 17.82
C GLN A 229 -1.64 -4.67 18.95
N SER A 230 -2.66 -3.86 18.64
CA SER A 230 -3.64 -3.41 19.62
C SER A 230 -4.76 -4.42 19.89
N GLU A 231 -4.88 -5.46 19.06
CA GLU A 231 -5.87 -6.55 19.21
C GLU A 231 -5.32 -7.75 19.99
N THR A 232 -3.99 -7.81 20.17
CA THR A 232 -3.30 -8.86 20.96
C THR A 232 -3.04 -8.42 22.38
#